data_815a0d56fc1feb4709aac15f8e12ecc1
#
_entry.id   815a0d56fc1feb4709aac15f8e12ecc1
#
_cell.length_a   1.000
_cell.length_b   1.000
_cell.length_c   1.000
_cell.angle_alpha   90.00
_cell.angle_beta   90.00
_cell.angle_gamma   90.00
#
_symmetry.space_group_name_H-M   'P 1'
#
loop_
_entity.id
_entity.type
_entity.pdbx_description
1 polymer ?
#
loop_
_entity_poly.entity_id
_entity_poly.type
_entity_poly.pdbx_seq_one_letter_code
_entity_poly.pdbx_strand_id
1 'polypeptide(L)' 'MSAQTDMKVISVLLDEAMEQGLEVEIIYQALKAMRDDDALTPAQAFQEAMNEWIK' A
#
# COMPACT_ATOMS: atom_id res chain seq x y z
N MET A 1 -0.58 11.19 -12.28
CA MET A 1 0.16 11.31 -11.03
C MET A 1 1.63 11.00 -11.28
N SER A 2 2.54 11.75 -10.69
CA SER A 2 3.97 11.48 -10.85
C SER A 2 4.41 10.32 -9.95
N ALA A 3 5.46 9.63 -10.36
CA ALA A 3 6.03 8.54 -9.56
C ALA A 3 6.49 9.04 -8.19
N GLN A 4 6.96 10.28 -8.11
CA GLN A 4 7.39 10.87 -6.84
C GLN A 4 6.23 11.04 -5.87
N THR A 5 5.07 11.45 -6.37
CA THR A 5 3.87 11.58 -5.54
C THR A 5 3.44 10.22 -5.00
N ASP A 6 3.45 9.20 -5.86
CA ASP A 6 3.09 7.85 -5.46
C ASP A 6 4.04 7.31 -4.40
N MET A 7 5.34 7.51 -4.60
CA MET A 7 6.34 7.06 -3.62
C MET A 7 6.18 7.76 -2.28
N LYS A 8 5.79 9.02 -2.30
CA LYS A 8 5.57 9.78 -1.07
C LYS A 8 4.40 9.22 -0.28
N VAL A 9 3.30 8.92 -0.98
CA VAL A 9 2.13 8.32 -0.36
C VAL A 9 2.47 6.94 0.20
N ILE A 10 3.15 6.12 -0.58
CA ILE A 10 3.54 4.78 -0.15
C ILE A 10 4.44 4.86 1.09
N SER A 11 5.39 5.79 1.09
CA SER A 11 6.30 5.97 2.23
C SER A 11 5.54 6.27 3.52
N VAL A 12 4.56 7.17 3.45
CA VAL A 12 3.74 7.50 4.62
C VAL A 12 2.94 6.28 5.09
N LEU A 13 2.31 5.58 4.16
CA LEU A 13 1.52 4.40 4.49
C LEU A 13 2.39 3.28 5.06
N LEU A 14 3.58 3.11 4.51
CA LEU A 14 4.51 2.09 5.00
C LEU A 14 4.98 2.40 6.41
N ASP A 15 5.27 3.66 6.70
CA ASP A 15 5.65 4.07 8.05
C ASP A 15 4.55 3.73 9.05
N GLU A 16 3.31 4.00 8.69
CA GLU A 16 2.17 3.70 9.54
C GLU A 16 2.03 2.19 9.73
N ALA A 17 2.20 1.42 8.65
CA ALA A 17 2.17 -0.04 8.72
C ALA A 17 3.24 -0.57 9.65
N MET A 18 4.43 0.00 9.60
CA MET A 18 5.54 -0.41 10.47
C MET A 18 5.25 -0.12 11.94
N GLU A 19 4.59 1.00 12.22
CA GLU A 19 4.17 1.32 13.59
C GLU A 19 3.20 0.28 14.14
N GLN A 20 2.37 -0.30 13.27
CA GLN A 20 1.41 -1.33 13.66
C GLN A 20 2.00 -2.74 13.62
N GLY A 21 3.23 -2.88 13.15
CA GLY A 21 3.85 -4.20 12.99
C GLY A 21 3.23 -5.02 11.87
N LEU A 22 2.62 -4.36 10.89
CA LEU A 22 1.89 -5.02 9.81
C LEU A 22 2.53 -4.78 8.43
N GLU A 23 3.79 -4.37 8.40
CA GLU A 23 4.43 -4.00 7.13
C GLU A 23 4.48 -5.16 6.13
N VAL A 24 4.76 -6.37 6.60
CA VAL A 24 4.84 -7.52 5.71
C VAL A 24 3.46 -7.85 5.13
N GLU A 25 2.47 -7.87 5.99
CA GLU A 25 1.10 -8.18 5.60
C GLU A 25 0.57 -7.16 4.60
N ILE A 26 0.82 -5.89 4.85
CA ILE A 26 0.33 -4.82 3.98
C ILE A 26 1.05 -4.82 2.64
N ILE A 27 2.37 -5.03 2.64
CA ILE A 27 3.13 -5.12 1.39
C ILE A 27 2.64 -6.30 0.56
N TYR A 28 2.46 -7.45 1.19
CA TYR A 28 1.96 -8.65 0.51
C TYR A 28 0.59 -8.39 -0.10
N GLN A 29 -0.31 -7.83 0.68
CA GLN A 29 -1.68 -7.54 0.22
C GLN A 29 -1.68 -6.56 -0.94
N ALA A 30 -0.84 -5.53 -0.87
CA ALA A 30 -0.75 -4.52 -1.93
C ALA A 30 -0.23 -5.14 -3.23
N LEU A 31 0.82 -5.96 -3.15
CA LEU A 31 1.37 -6.64 -4.32
C LEU A 31 0.35 -7.59 -4.95
N LYS A 32 -0.37 -8.32 -4.12
CA LYS A 32 -1.41 -9.23 -4.58
C LYS A 32 -2.52 -8.46 -5.29
N ALA A 33 -2.94 -7.32 -4.74
CA ALA A 33 -3.97 -6.50 -5.35
C ALA A 33 -3.55 -5.99 -6.73
N MET A 34 -2.30 -5.55 -6.86
CA MET A 34 -1.79 -5.10 -8.15
C MET A 34 -1.69 -6.23 -9.17
N ARG A 35 -1.36 -7.43 -8.72
CA ARG A 35 -1.33 -8.60 -9.60
C ARG A 35 -2.72 -8.92 -10.12
N ASP A 36 -3.73 -8.79 -9.29
CA ASP A 36 -5.10 -9.16 -9.63
C ASP A 36 -5.83 -8.06 -10.39
N ASP A 37 -5.36 -6.82 -10.29
CA ASP A 37 -5.99 -5.68 -10.97
C ASP A 37 -4.90 -4.77 -11.56
N ASP A 38 -4.70 -4.87 -12.87
CA ASP A 38 -3.68 -4.12 -13.59
C ASP A 38 -3.92 -2.61 -13.57
N ALA A 39 -5.13 -2.18 -13.29
CA ALA A 39 -5.46 -0.75 -13.27
C ALA A 39 -5.09 -0.08 -11.95
N LEU A 40 -4.80 -0.86 -10.91
CA LEU A 40 -4.41 -0.29 -9.63
C LEU A 40 -3.01 0.29 -9.67
N THR A 41 -2.88 1.52 -9.18
CA THR A 41 -1.55 2.10 -8.96
C THR A 41 -0.99 1.56 -7.64
N PRO A 42 0.33 1.59 -7.45
CA PRO A 42 0.92 1.17 -6.16
C PRO A 42 0.33 1.93 -4.97
N ALA A 43 0.11 3.24 -5.10
CA ALA A 43 -0.47 4.02 -4.01
C ALA A 43 -1.88 3.55 -3.67
N GLN A 44 -2.70 3.26 -4.68
CA GLN A 44 -4.04 2.74 -4.47
C GLN A 44 -4.01 1.36 -3.83
N ALA A 45 -3.09 0.50 -4.27
CA ALA A 45 -2.96 -0.84 -3.72
C ALA A 45 -2.58 -0.80 -2.24
N PHE A 46 -1.63 0.05 -1.87
CA PHE A 46 -1.25 0.23 -0.48
C PHE A 46 -2.39 0.80 0.35
N GLN A 47 -3.15 1.75 -0.20
CA GLN A 47 -4.28 2.33 0.50
C GLN A 47 -5.34 1.26 0.80
N GLU A 48 -5.65 0.41 -0.17
CA GLU A 48 -6.61 -0.66 0.02
C GLU A 48 -6.12 -1.68 1.04
N ALA A 49 -4.83 -2.01 1.00
CA ALA A 49 -4.23 -2.92 1.97
C ALA A 49 -4.32 -2.36 3.38
N MET A 50 -4.05 -1.06 3.54
CA MET A 50 -4.18 -0.41 4.85
C MET A 50 -5.61 -0.47 5.35
N ASN A 51 -6.58 -0.20 4.48
CA ASN A 51 -7.99 -0.25 4.85
C ASN A 51 -8.43 -1.66 5.26
N GLU A 52 -7.81 -2.67 4.69
CA GLU A 52 -8.14 -4.07 4.99
C GLU A 52 -7.61 -4.49 6.35
N TRP A 53 -6.39 -4.07 6.69
CA TRP A 53 -5.72 -4.52 7.90
C TRP A 53 -5.91 -3.58 9.10
N ILE A 54 -6.05 -2.30 8.85
CA ILE A 54 -6.20 -1.29 9.91
C ILE A 54 -7.60 -0.71 9.82
N LYS A 55 -8.49 -1.25 10.60
CA LYS A 55 -9.90 -0.83 10.63
C LYS A 55 -10.23 -0.07 11.91
#